data_33eba062a134ff70dde8f54e297ab462
#
_entry.id   33eba062a134ff70dde8f54e297ab462
#
_cell.length_a   1.000
_cell.length_b   1.000
_cell.length_c   1.000
_cell.angle_alpha   90.00
_cell.angle_beta   90.00
_cell.angle_gamma   90.00
#
_symmetry.space_group_name_H-M   'P 1'
#
loop_
_entity.id
_entity.type
_entity.pdbx_description
1 polymer ?
#
loop_
_entity_poly.entity_id
_entity_poly.type
_entity_poly.pdbx_seq_one_letter_code
_entity_poly.pdbx_strand_id
1 'polypeptide(L)'
;ATGTCSFDELCEIVAESSTASSGDVKVVIDRVIKFLLLFLARGEVVQCGELGTFQLLQTSSGSVTVEEFSSSMLYRARLRFRPGPKLRELILTAKSERFKVEEPKPATPDGGSDRPEIE
;
A
#
# COMPACT_ATOMS: atom_id res chain seq x y z
N ALA A 1 -1.76 7.44 -13.75
CA ALA A 1 -0.57 7.90 -13.02
C ALA A 1 0.22 8.87 -13.90
N THR A 2 0.81 9.86 -13.27
CA THR A 2 1.59 10.84 -14.00
C THR A 2 3.03 10.42 -14.16
N GLY A 3 3.46 9.40 -13.46
CA GLY A 3 4.83 8.92 -13.58
C GLY A 3 5.08 7.83 -12.58
N THR A 4 6.31 7.39 -12.54
CA THR A 4 6.72 6.33 -11.64
C THR A 4 7.98 6.74 -10.91
N CYS A 5 7.97 6.61 -9.61
CA CYS A 5 9.17 6.78 -8.83
C CYS A 5 9.77 5.40 -8.64
N SER A 6 10.94 5.14 -9.20
CA SER A 6 11.55 3.83 -9.11
C SER A 6 12.06 3.58 -7.70
N PHE A 7 12.36 2.33 -7.40
CA PHE A 7 12.90 1.98 -6.10
C PHE A 7 14.23 2.67 -5.85
N ASP A 8 15.07 2.70 -6.88
CA ASP A 8 16.37 3.36 -6.74
C ASP A 8 16.21 4.85 -6.48
N GLU A 9 15.30 5.46 -7.18
CA GLU A 9 15.00 6.87 -7.00
C GLU A 9 14.50 7.16 -5.59
N LEU A 10 13.60 6.31 -5.12
CA LEU A 10 13.08 6.45 -3.78
C LEU A 10 14.19 6.36 -2.74
N CYS A 11 15.08 5.39 -2.90
CA CYS A 11 16.18 5.22 -1.95
C CYS A 11 17.13 6.41 -1.96
N GLU A 12 17.34 6.99 -3.13
CA GLU A 12 18.20 8.15 -3.22
C GLU A 12 17.60 9.36 -2.53
N ILE A 13 16.33 9.56 -2.74
CA ILE A 13 15.63 10.69 -2.12
C ILE A 13 15.62 10.54 -0.60
N VAL A 14 15.34 9.34 -0.13
CA VAL A 14 15.34 9.08 1.31
C VAL A 14 16.73 9.31 1.88
N ALA A 15 17.76 8.88 1.15
CA ALA A 15 19.14 9.06 1.60
C ALA A 15 19.48 10.54 1.75
N GLU A 16 19.03 11.36 0.81
CA GLU A 16 19.30 12.78 0.85
C GLU A 16 18.71 13.48 2.06
N SER A 17 17.58 12.97 2.52
CA SER A 17 16.90 13.58 3.66
C SER A 17 17.22 12.86 4.97
N SER A 18 18.24 12.03 5.00
CA SER A 18 18.59 11.30 6.21
C SER A 18 20.11 11.19 6.31
N THR A 19 20.56 10.50 7.34
CA THR A 19 22.01 10.30 7.51
C THR A 19 22.50 9.04 6.82
N ALA A 20 21.61 8.30 6.19
CA ALA A 20 21.97 7.04 5.55
C ALA A 20 22.34 7.25 4.10
N SER A 21 23.16 6.37 3.55
CA SER A 21 23.43 6.39 2.13
C SER A 21 22.33 5.63 1.41
N SER A 22 22.27 5.76 0.09
CA SER A 22 21.24 5.04 -0.65
C SER A 22 21.43 3.53 -0.52
N GLY A 23 22.68 3.08 -0.40
CA GLY A 23 22.94 1.67 -0.15
C GLY A 23 22.41 1.22 1.19
N ASP A 24 22.59 2.07 2.21
CA ASP A 24 22.09 1.76 3.54
C ASP A 24 20.55 1.68 3.51
N VAL A 25 19.92 2.59 2.80
CA VAL A 25 18.45 2.57 2.71
C VAL A 25 17.99 1.27 2.07
N LYS A 26 18.66 0.83 1.02
CA LYS A 26 18.29 -0.41 0.36
C LYS A 26 18.44 -1.60 1.27
N VAL A 27 19.52 -1.64 2.02
CA VAL A 27 19.74 -2.76 2.95
C VAL A 27 18.67 -2.79 4.02
N VAL A 28 18.32 -1.63 4.56
CA VAL A 28 17.30 -1.58 5.60
C VAL A 28 15.95 -2.04 5.05
N ILE A 29 15.60 -1.58 3.86
CA ILE A 29 14.33 -1.98 3.29
C ILE A 29 14.31 -3.48 2.99
N ASP A 30 15.43 -4.01 2.49
CA ASP A 30 15.53 -5.44 2.27
C ASP A 30 15.30 -6.23 3.56
N ARG A 31 15.84 -5.74 4.65
CA ARG A 31 15.65 -6.41 5.93
C ARG A 31 14.22 -6.32 6.41
N VAL A 32 13.60 -5.17 6.19
CA VAL A 32 12.19 -5.01 6.53
C VAL A 32 11.37 -6.05 5.77
N ILE A 33 11.62 -6.17 4.49
CA ILE A 33 10.88 -7.12 3.67
C ILE A 33 11.11 -8.55 4.16
N LYS A 34 12.34 -8.88 4.45
CA LYS A 34 12.67 -10.22 4.91
C LYS A 34 11.90 -10.61 6.16
N PHE A 35 11.90 -9.73 7.15
CA PHE A 35 11.23 -10.06 8.41
C PHE A 35 9.73 -9.89 8.31
N LEU A 36 9.26 -9.01 7.44
CA LEU A 36 7.85 -8.90 7.17
C LEU A 36 7.33 -10.23 6.64
N LEU A 37 8.02 -10.81 5.68
CA LEU A 37 7.62 -12.10 5.13
C LEU A 37 7.62 -13.19 6.21
N LEU A 38 8.61 -13.17 7.06
CA LEU A 38 8.72 -14.17 8.11
C LEU A 38 7.55 -14.10 9.07
N PHE A 39 7.23 -12.89 9.54
CA PHE A 39 6.15 -12.73 10.51
C PHE A 39 4.78 -12.96 9.89
N LEU A 40 4.61 -12.54 8.65
CA LEU A 40 3.34 -12.78 7.97
C LEU A 40 3.12 -14.28 7.74
N ALA A 41 4.18 -14.99 7.43
CA ALA A 41 4.07 -16.44 7.22
C ALA A 41 3.69 -17.16 8.51
N ARG A 42 4.02 -16.57 9.64
CA ARG A 42 3.64 -17.13 10.93
C ARG A 42 2.21 -16.80 11.33
N GLY A 43 1.55 -16.00 10.53
CA GLY A 43 0.18 -15.59 10.85
C GLY A 43 0.10 -14.37 11.73
N GLU A 44 1.19 -13.64 11.87
CA GLU A 44 1.18 -12.45 12.74
C GLU A 44 0.84 -11.21 11.96
N VAL A 45 0.26 -10.26 12.67
CA VAL A 45 -0.01 -8.95 12.10
C VAL A 45 1.24 -8.10 12.36
N VAL A 46 1.71 -7.43 11.31
CA VAL A 46 2.94 -6.63 11.45
C VAL A 46 2.57 -5.16 11.38
N GLN A 47 2.85 -4.46 12.45
CA GLN A 47 2.58 -3.03 12.52
C GLN A 47 3.83 -2.27 12.15
N CYS A 48 3.74 -1.46 11.13
CA CYS A 48 4.87 -0.69 10.62
C CYS A 48 4.71 0.80 10.90
N GLY A 49 4.17 1.13 12.05
CA GLY A 49 4.06 2.51 12.47
C GLY A 49 3.21 3.34 11.53
N GLU A 50 3.72 4.50 11.19
CA GLU A 50 2.97 5.43 10.34
C GLU A 50 2.70 4.88 8.94
N LEU A 51 3.51 3.94 8.51
CA LEU A 51 3.31 3.34 7.18
C LEU A 51 2.01 2.57 7.14
N GLY A 52 1.74 1.79 8.16
CA GLY A 52 0.52 1.00 8.17
C GLY A 52 0.75 -0.38 8.75
N THR A 53 -0.21 -1.24 8.54
CA THR A 53 -0.21 -2.58 9.11
C THR A 53 -0.43 -3.60 8.01
N PHE A 54 0.34 -4.67 8.07
CA PHE A 54 0.26 -5.75 7.09
C PHE A 54 -0.27 -7.01 7.74
N GLN A 55 -1.07 -7.75 7.02
CA GLN A 55 -1.62 -9.01 7.51
C GLN A 55 -1.86 -9.94 6.33
N LEU A 56 -1.52 -11.19 6.51
CA LEU A 56 -1.81 -12.19 5.49
C LEU A 56 -3.13 -12.85 5.85
N LEU A 57 -4.11 -12.72 4.98
CA LEU A 57 -5.41 -13.32 5.19
C LEU A 57 -5.47 -14.63 4.43
N GLN A 58 -5.86 -15.67 5.11
CA GLN A 58 -6.03 -16.97 4.50
C GLN A 58 -7.42 -17.45 4.77
N THR A 59 -8.13 -17.75 3.72
CA THR A 59 -9.48 -18.26 3.87
C THR A 59 -9.35 -19.73 4.07
N SER A 60 -9.52 -20.19 5.23
CA SER A 60 -9.40 -21.59 5.45
C SER A 60 -10.72 -22.21 5.32
N SER A 61 -11.14 -22.55 4.25
CA SER A 61 -12.45 -23.11 4.16
C SER A 61 -12.35 -24.57 4.03
N GLY A 62 -11.92 -25.19 5.00
CA GLY A 62 -12.10 -26.60 5.05
C GLY A 62 -11.19 -27.43 4.20
N SER A 63 -9.99 -27.05 4.13
CA SER A 63 -9.05 -27.92 3.51
C SER A 63 -8.87 -29.12 4.34
N VAL A 64 -9.00 -30.24 3.79
CA VAL A 64 -8.98 -31.46 4.54
C VAL A 64 -7.69 -32.19 4.36
N THR A 65 -7.10 -32.13 3.20
CA THR A 65 -5.88 -32.86 2.94
C THR A 65 -4.72 -31.90 2.83
N VAL A 66 -3.53 -32.40 2.99
CA VAL A 66 -2.33 -31.61 2.87
C VAL A 66 -2.22 -31.02 1.47
N GLU A 67 -2.53 -31.82 0.51
CA GLU A 67 -2.51 -31.39 -0.86
C GLU A 67 -3.48 -30.26 -1.11
N GLU A 68 -4.69 -30.46 -0.66
CA GLU A 68 -5.73 -29.49 -0.77
C GLU A 68 -5.35 -28.24 -0.03
N PHE A 69 -4.80 -28.41 1.13
CA PHE A 69 -4.36 -27.29 1.94
C PHE A 69 -3.35 -26.44 1.19
N SER A 70 -2.33 -27.05 0.66
CA SER A 70 -1.30 -26.32 -0.06
C SER A 70 -1.82 -25.53 -1.23
N SER A 71 -2.52 -26.18 -2.11
CA SER A 71 -2.96 -25.47 -3.31
C SER A 71 -4.09 -24.51 -3.03
N SER A 72 -5.02 -24.89 -2.17
CA SER A 72 -6.13 -23.99 -1.83
C SER A 72 -5.65 -22.74 -1.13
N MET A 73 -4.76 -22.90 -0.20
CA MET A 73 -4.29 -21.77 0.58
C MET A 73 -3.52 -20.78 -0.26
N LEU A 74 -2.77 -21.27 -1.21
CA LEU A 74 -2.05 -20.39 -2.10
C LEU A 74 -2.98 -19.52 -2.92
N TYR A 75 -4.08 -20.09 -3.37
CA TYR A 75 -5.01 -19.31 -4.17
C TYR A 75 -5.89 -18.41 -3.34
N ARG A 76 -6.04 -18.70 -2.08
CA ARG A 76 -6.93 -17.91 -1.23
C ARG A 76 -6.20 -16.98 -0.32
N ALA A 77 -4.89 -16.98 -0.35
CA ALA A 77 -4.14 -16.08 0.50
C ALA A 77 -4.20 -14.69 -0.09
N ARG A 78 -4.37 -13.70 0.75
CA ARG A 78 -4.40 -12.30 0.34
C ARG A 78 -3.59 -11.49 1.29
N LEU A 79 -2.89 -10.53 0.76
CA LEU A 79 -2.17 -9.60 1.59
C LEU A 79 -3.07 -8.41 1.86
N ARG A 80 -3.31 -8.14 3.13
CA ARG A 80 -4.11 -7.00 3.53
C ARG A 80 -3.21 -5.93 4.08
N PHE A 81 -3.33 -4.74 3.53
CA PHE A 81 -2.57 -3.60 3.98
C PHE A 81 -3.54 -2.53 4.47
N ARG A 82 -3.37 -2.11 5.72
CA ARG A 82 -4.15 -1.02 6.26
C ARG A 82 -3.25 0.19 6.37
N PRO A 83 -3.55 1.25 5.63
CA PRO A 83 -2.68 2.41 5.68
C PRO A 83 -2.64 3.03 7.06
N GLY A 84 -1.51 3.60 7.42
CA GLY A 84 -1.36 4.29 8.68
C GLY A 84 -2.08 5.64 8.64
N PRO A 85 -2.02 6.38 9.75
CA PRO A 85 -2.77 7.64 9.85
C PRO A 85 -2.41 8.64 8.77
N LYS A 86 -1.16 8.78 8.45
CA LYS A 86 -0.77 9.77 7.45
C LYS A 86 -1.23 9.41 6.05
N LEU A 87 -1.20 8.14 5.72
CA LEU A 87 -1.69 7.71 4.42
C LEU A 87 -3.20 7.83 4.35
N ARG A 88 -3.89 7.58 5.45
CA ARG A 88 -5.34 7.77 5.47
C ARG A 88 -5.72 9.22 5.27
N GLU A 89 -4.94 10.10 5.88
CA GLU A 89 -5.13 11.53 5.71
C GLU A 89 -4.96 11.92 4.26
N LEU A 90 -3.94 11.38 3.64
CA LEU A 90 -3.69 11.65 2.23
C LEU A 90 -4.86 11.19 1.36
N ILE A 91 -5.41 10.04 1.66
CA ILE A 91 -6.55 9.52 0.92
C ILE A 91 -7.72 10.48 1.01
N LEU A 92 -8.00 10.96 2.21
CA LEU A 92 -9.10 11.90 2.39
C LEU A 92 -8.87 13.21 1.66
N THR A 93 -7.66 13.71 1.72
CA THR A 93 -7.32 14.96 1.06
C THR A 93 -7.41 14.80 -0.46
N ALA A 94 -6.94 13.70 -0.97
CA ALA A 94 -6.98 13.47 -2.41
C ALA A 94 -8.41 13.39 -2.91
N LYS A 95 -9.28 12.74 -2.16
CA LYS A 95 -10.68 12.67 -2.55
C LYS A 95 -11.32 14.04 -2.56
N SER A 96 -11.00 14.83 -1.57
CA SER A 96 -11.55 16.16 -1.47
C SER A 96 -11.12 17.03 -2.63
N GLU A 97 -9.87 16.98 -2.97
CA GLU A 97 -9.35 17.77 -4.07
C GLU A 97 -9.92 17.34 -5.40
N ARG A 98 -10.10 16.05 -5.55
CA ARG A 98 -10.69 15.53 -6.76
C ARG A 98 -12.09 16.05 -6.97
N PHE A 99 -12.86 16.11 -5.93
CA PHE A 99 -14.18 16.66 -5.99
C PHE A 99 -14.14 18.10 -6.42
N LYS A 100 -13.25 18.87 -5.85
CA LYS A 100 -13.16 20.29 -6.18
C LYS A 100 -12.81 20.51 -7.63
N VAL A 101 -11.94 19.69 -8.14
CA VAL A 101 -11.52 19.85 -9.51
C VAL A 101 -12.65 19.51 -10.47
N GLU A 102 -13.38 18.50 -10.16
CA GLU A 102 -14.41 18.03 -11.06
C GLU A 102 -15.63 18.91 -11.07
N GLU A 103 -15.95 19.46 -9.95
CA GLU A 103 -17.14 20.26 -9.83
C GLU A 103 -17.18 21.46 -10.71
N PRO A 104 -16.24 22.32 -10.64
CA PRO A 104 -16.34 23.53 -11.39
C PRO A 104 -15.92 23.40 -12.79
N LYS A 105 -15.47 22.35 -13.23
CA LYS A 105 -14.94 22.25 -14.48
C LYS A 105 -15.84 22.69 -15.51
N PRO A 106 -15.86 23.86 -15.80
CA PRO A 106 -16.76 24.30 -16.76
C PRO A 106 -16.12 24.14 -18.04
N ALA A 107 -15.06 24.20 -18.10
CA ALA A 107 -14.51 24.00 -19.22
C ALA A 107 -14.00 22.83 -19.32
N THR A 108 -14.14 22.52 -19.27
CA THR A 108 -13.71 21.53 -19.20
C THR A 108 -14.34 20.76 -19.03
N PRO A 109 -14.97 20.77 -19.36
CA PRO A 109 -15.70 20.37 -18.94
C PRO A 109 -15.95 19.50 -18.29
N ASP A 110 -15.90 19.47 -18.23
CA ASP A 110 -16.01 18.79 -17.36
C ASP A 110 -16.71 18.63 -16.68
N GLY A 111 -17.10 19.02 -16.84
CA GLY A 111 -17.61 19.06 -15.96
C GLY A 111 -18.28 18.84 -15.39
N GLY A 112 -18.35 18.89 -15.48
CA GLY A 112 -18.83 18.85 -14.52
C GLY A 112 -19.46 18.59 -13.93
N SER A 113 -19.45 18.74 -13.96
CA SER A 113 -19.80 18.46 -12.97
C SER A 113 -20.17 18.15 -12.12
N ASP A 114 -20.11 18.44 -12.02
CA ASP A 114 -20.16 18.20 -10.92
C ASP A 114 -20.64 17.62 -10.30
N ARG A 115 -20.64 17.47 -10.38
CA ARG A 115 -20.81 16.87 -9.68
C ARG A 115 -20.70 16.22 -8.89
N PRO A 116 -20.48 16.39 -8.76
CA PRO A 116 -20.04 15.88 -8.05
C PRO A 116 -19.94 14.96 -7.81
N GLU A 117 -19.64 14.79 -8.13
CA GLU A 117 -19.42 13.97 -7.87
C GLU A 117 -19.22 13.05 -7.61
N ILE A 118 -19.15 12.90 -8.01
CA ILE A 118 -18.88 12.20 -7.77
C ILE A 118 -18.30 11.31 -7.54
N GLU A 119 -17.71 11.13 -7.77
CA GLU A 119 -17.00 10.48 -7.25
C GLU A 119 -16.78 9.84 -6.75
#